data_655b71043a8a3ae33d489cb4cd879453
#
_entry.id   655b71043a8a3ae33d489cb4cd879453
#
_cell.length_a   1.000
_cell.length_b   1.000
_cell.length_c   1.000
_cell.angle_alpha   90.00
_cell.angle_beta   90.00
_cell.angle_gamma   90.00
#
_symmetry.space_group_name_H-M   'P 1'
#
loop_
_entity.id
_entity.type
_entity.pdbx_description
1 polymer ?
#
loop_
_entity_poly.entity_id
_entity_poly.type
_entity_poly.pdbx_seq_one_letter_code
_entity_poly.pdbx_strand_id
1 'polypeptide(L)'
;AFARCGLARYHEQRNLPGLGEGTSMLSPHLHWGEISPAQVWHASGHAAENTGRGVEAFQNEVLWREFAAYTLWHAPHLPERPLREAFDRLPWRRDASAQRAWQRGQTGIPMVDAGMRQLWRLGWMHNRVRMIAGSFLVKHLLINWRDGEAWFWDTLVDADLASNSASWQWVTGCGIDSQPFFRVFNPVLQGRKFDPD
;
A
#
# COMPACT_ATOMS: atom_id res chain seq x y z
N ALA A 1 18.21 -4.77 13.03
CA ALA A 1 17.48 -3.97 14.04
C ALA A 1 16.04 -4.45 14.15
N PHE A 2 15.21 -4.38 13.07
CA PHE A 2 13.78 -4.68 13.11
C PHE A 2 13.44 -6.09 13.65
N ALA A 3 14.13 -7.15 13.20
CA ALA A 3 13.91 -8.52 13.67
C ALA A 3 14.13 -8.68 15.19
N ARG A 4 14.97 -7.85 15.81
CA ARG A 4 15.27 -7.93 17.25
C ARG A 4 14.31 -7.11 18.12
N CYS A 5 13.80 -5.98 17.63
CA CYS A 5 13.06 -5.02 18.45
C CYS A 5 11.64 -4.74 17.90
N GLY A 6 11.47 -4.60 16.58
CA GLY A 6 10.20 -4.21 15.97
C GLY A 6 9.25 -5.37 15.71
N LEU A 7 9.79 -6.57 15.45
CA LEU A 7 8.99 -7.71 15.02
C LEU A 7 7.96 -8.14 16.09
N ALA A 8 8.35 -8.15 17.36
CA ALA A 8 7.47 -8.54 18.45
C ALA A 8 6.18 -7.69 18.54
N ARG A 9 6.30 -6.40 18.27
CA ARG A 9 5.22 -5.42 18.36
C ARG A 9 4.64 -5.04 16.99
N TYR A 10 5.04 -5.74 15.93
CA TYR A 10 4.63 -5.40 14.57
C TYR A 10 3.10 -5.37 14.39
N HIS A 11 2.38 -6.32 14.96
CA HIS A 11 0.93 -6.40 14.89
C HIS A 11 0.21 -5.16 15.47
N GLU A 12 0.83 -4.48 16.45
CA GLU A 12 0.32 -3.25 17.06
C GLU A 12 0.77 -2.01 16.28
N GLN A 13 2.04 -1.98 15.87
CA GLN A 13 2.73 -0.78 15.39
C GLN A 13 2.71 -0.61 13.87
N ARG A 14 2.46 -1.69 13.11
CA ARG A 14 2.48 -1.68 11.65
C ARG A 14 1.55 -0.66 10.98
N ASN A 15 0.59 -0.13 11.69
CA ASN A 15 -0.37 0.84 11.18
C ASN A 15 -0.09 2.30 11.61
N LEU A 16 0.98 2.54 12.36
CA LEU A 16 1.35 3.86 12.87
C LEU A 16 2.40 4.51 11.96
N PRO A 17 2.02 5.40 11.02
CA PRO A 17 2.94 5.93 10.02
C PRO A 17 4.01 6.87 10.61
N GLY A 18 3.72 7.54 11.72
CA GLY A 18 4.67 8.38 12.44
C GLY A 18 5.76 7.61 13.18
N LEU A 19 5.61 6.28 13.35
CA LEU A 19 6.56 5.45 14.05
C LEU A 19 7.58 4.83 13.10
N GLY A 20 8.77 5.41 12.99
CA GLY A 20 9.82 4.99 12.05
C GLY A 20 10.28 3.53 12.19
N GLU A 21 10.21 2.96 13.41
CA GLU A 21 10.60 1.57 13.69
C GLU A 21 9.42 0.57 13.61
N GLY A 22 8.21 1.05 13.31
CA GLY A 22 7.00 0.22 13.22
C GLY A 22 6.96 -0.71 12.01
N THR A 23 7.85 -0.51 11.03
CA THR A 23 7.95 -1.32 9.81
C THR A 23 9.39 -1.72 9.52
N SER A 24 9.56 -2.79 8.73
CA SER A 24 10.89 -3.32 8.39
C SER A 24 11.64 -2.50 7.33
N MET A 25 10.90 -1.75 6.52
CA MET A 25 11.38 -1.05 5.32
C MET A 25 12.13 -1.97 4.32
N LEU A 26 11.78 -3.25 4.26
CA LEU A 26 12.42 -4.22 3.37
C LEU A 26 11.87 -4.22 1.94
N SER A 27 10.81 -3.50 1.66
CA SER A 27 10.15 -3.52 0.35
C SER A 27 11.07 -3.16 -0.82
N PRO A 28 11.97 -2.15 -0.77
CA PRO A 28 12.94 -1.92 -1.83
C PRO A 28 13.92 -3.08 -2.01
N HIS A 29 14.44 -3.61 -0.92
CA HIS A 29 15.40 -4.73 -0.95
C HIS A 29 14.78 -6.02 -1.51
N LEU A 30 13.48 -6.25 -1.22
CA LEU A 30 12.72 -7.36 -1.80
C LEU A 30 12.43 -7.14 -3.29
N HIS A 31 12.16 -5.90 -3.70
CA HIS A 31 11.90 -5.58 -5.10
C HIS A 31 13.15 -5.78 -5.94
N TRP A 32 14.29 -5.26 -5.49
CA TRP A 32 15.56 -5.36 -6.22
C TRP A 32 16.30 -6.70 -6.03
N GLY A 33 15.72 -7.63 -5.28
CA GLY A 33 16.29 -8.96 -5.08
C GLY A 33 17.54 -9.02 -4.19
N GLU A 34 17.80 -7.98 -3.42
CA GLU A 34 18.90 -7.95 -2.44
C GLU A 34 18.65 -8.94 -1.30
N ILE A 35 17.38 -9.21 -1.01
CA ILE A 35 16.92 -10.25 -0.08
C ILE A 35 15.70 -10.94 -0.66
N SER A 36 15.63 -12.27 -0.53
CA SER A 36 14.46 -13.03 -0.99
C SER A 36 13.34 -13.10 0.04
N PRO A 37 12.06 -13.26 -0.40
CA PRO A 37 10.95 -13.53 0.52
C PRO A 37 11.20 -14.73 1.43
N ALA A 38 11.81 -15.80 0.93
CA ALA A 38 12.16 -16.99 1.71
C ALA A 38 13.16 -16.66 2.84
N GLN A 39 14.19 -15.85 2.57
CA GLN A 39 15.15 -15.43 3.59
C GLN A 39 14.44 -14.59 4.69
N VAL A 40 13.54 -13.68 4.29
CA VAL A 40 12.76 -12.87 5.24
C VAL A 40 11.85 -13.77 6.09
N TRP A 41 11.19 -14.74 5.47
CA TRP A 41 10.33 -15.71 6.16
C TRP A 41 11.11 -16.51 7.20
N HIS A 42 12.23 -17.13 6.83
CA HIS A 42 13.04 -17.90 7.75
C HIS A 42 13.65 -17.04 8.85
N ALA A 43 14.18 -15.86 8.53
CA ALA A 43 14.76 -14.96 9.52
C ALA A 43 13.71 -14.47 10.55
N SER A 44 12.48 -14.22 10.11
CA SER A 44 11.40 -13.86 11.02
C SER A 44 10.96 -15.01 11.90
N GLY A 45 10.90 -16.24 11.36
CA GLY A 45 10.60 -17.45 12.10
C GLY A 45 11.62 -17.78 13.19
N HIS A 46 12.91 -17.67 12.89
CA HIS A 46 13.97 -17.87 13.89
C HIS A 46 14.00 -16.81 15.00
N ALA A 47 13.59 -15.57 14.68
CA ALA A 47 13.46 -14.52 15.69
C ALA A 47 12.24 -14.73 16.61
N ALA A 48 11.42 -15.73 16.33
CA ALA A 48 10.08 -15.91 16.89
C ALA A 48 10.05 -16.66 18.25
N GLU A 49 11.16 -17.08 18.83
CA GLU A 49 11.13 -17.83 20.09
C GLU A 49 10.31 -17.16 21.22
N ASN A 50 9.92 -15.87 21.04
CA ASN A 50 9.13 -15.12 22.01
C ASN A 50 8.07 -14.15 21.41
N THR A 51 7.69 -14.23 20.12
CA THR A 51 6.98 -13.09 19.49
C THR A 51 5.73 -13.43 18.67
N GLY A 52 5.09 -14.55 18.90
CA GLY A 52 3.95 -15.14 18.19
C GLY A 52 3.14 -14.25 17.22
N ARG A 53 2.33 -13.30 17.74
CA ARG A 53 1.42 -12.47 16.92
C ARG A 53 2.15 -11.49 15.99
N GLY A 54 3.27 -10.96 16.41
CA GLY A 54 4.04 -10.01 15.59
C GLY A 54 4.64 -10.69 14.37
N VAL A 55 5.18 -11.90 14.54
CA VAL A 55 5.75 -12.73 13.47
C VAL A 55 4.68 -13.14 12.48
N GLU A 56 3.56 -13.69 12.96
CA GLU A 56 2.44 -14.08 12.10
C GLU A 56 1.94 -12.91 11.25
N ALA A 57 1.72 -11.74 11.88
CA ALA A 57 1.30 -10.54 11.18
C ALA A 57 2.34 -10.08 10.13
N PHE A 58 3.63 -10.22 10.41
CA PHE A 58 4.69 -9.86 9.47
C PHE A 58 4.81 -10.86 8.32
N GLN A 59 4.76 -12.14 8.61
CA GLN A 59 4.78 -13.20 7.59
C GLN A 59 3.58 -13.13 6.66
N ASN A 60 2.40 -12.74 7.16
CA ASN A 60 1.23 -12.50 6.32
C ASN A 60 1.48 -11.38 5.29
N GLU A 61 2.30 -10.36 5.58
CA GLU A 61 2.65 -9.35 4.58
C GLU A 61 3.57 -9.90 3.48
N VAL A 62 4.43 -10.85 3.82
CA VAL A 62 5.25 -11.58 2.82
C VAL A 62 4.36 -12.45 1.94
N LEU A 63 3.35 -13.11 2.51
CA LEU A 63 2.37 -13.91 1.76
C LEU A 63 1.49 -13.05 0.84
N TRP A 64 1.12 -11.85 1.24
CA TRP A 64 0.39 -10.92 0.37
C TRP A 64 1.18 -10.57 -0.89
N ARG A 65 2.50 -10.40 -0.78
CA ARG A 65 3.36 -10.19 -1.93
C ARG A 65 3.33 -11.40 -2.90
N GLU A 66 3.43 -12.60 -2.37
CA GLU A 66 3.36 -13.85 -3.12
C GLU A 66 2.00 -14.03 -3.79
N PHE A 67 0.94 -13.73 -3.05
CA PHE A 67 -0.43 -13.75 -3.58
C PHE A 67 -0.66 -12.74 -4.71
N ALA A 68 -0.06 -11.56 -4.62
CA ALA A 68 -0.13 -10.58 -5.71
C ALA A 68 0.58 -11.09 -6.97
N ALA A 69 1.77 -11.70 -6.83
CA ALA A 69 2.50 -12.32 -7.94
C ALA A 69 1.72 -13.47 -8.57
N TYR A 70 1.13 -14.34 -7.75
CA TYR A 70 0.24 -15.41 -8.20
C TYR A 70 -0.98 -14.86 -8.96
N THR A 71 -1.58 -13.78 -8.45
CA THR A 71 -2.72 -13.13 -9.10
C THR A 71 -2.34 -12.59 -10.48
N LEU A 72 -1.20 -11.90 -10.59
CA LEU A 72 -0.70 -11.37 -11.86
C LEU A 72 -0.39 -12.50 -12.86
N TRP A 73 0.18 -13.62 -12.38
CA TRP A 73 0.46 -14.78 -13.23
C TRP A 73 -0.80 -15.35 -13.89
N HIS A 74 -1.90 -15.47 -13.12
CA HIS A 74 -3.18 -15.98 -13.62
C HIS A 74 -4.03 -14.94 -14.34
N ALA A 75 -3.77 -13.67 -14.10
CA ALA A 75 -4.48 -12.55 -14.72
C ALA A 75 -3.46 -11.50 -15.23
N PRO A 76 -2.73 -11.79 -16.32
CA PRO A 76 -1.67 -10.89 -16.81
C PRO A 76 -2.18 -9.51 -17.25
N HIS A 77 -3.48 -9.35 -17.42
CA HIS A 77 -4.13 -8.06 -17.71
C HIS A 77 -4.37 -7.20 -16.47
N LEU A 78 -3.96 -7.66 -15.30
CA LEU A 78 -4.18 -6.97 -14.01
C LEU A 78 -3.74 -5.49 -14.00
N PRO A 79 -2.62 -5.08 -14.62
CA PRO A 79 -2.25 -3.67 -14.69
C PRO A 79 -3.14 -2.83 -15.61
N GLU A 80 -3.80 -3.47 -16.57
CA GLU A 80 -4.55 -2.78 -17.63
C GLU A 80 -6.06 -2.74 -17.39
N ARG A 81 -6.61 -3.80 -16.77
CA ARG A 81 -8.06 -3.98 -16.61
C ARG A 81 -8.40 -4.45 -15.20
N PRO A 82 -9.58 -4.07 -14.69
CA PRO A 82 -10.05 -4.60 -13.42
C PRO A 82 -10.33 -6.10 -13.54
N LEU A 83 -10.01 -6.86 -12.49
CA LEU A 83 -10.35 -8.29 -12.42
C LEU A 83 -11.86 -8.53 -12.51
N ARG A 84 -12.64 -7.59 -12.01
CA ARG A 84 -14.10 -7.59 -12.14
C ARG A 84 -14.50 -6.67 -13.29
N GLU A 85 -14.74 -7.24 -14.46
CA GLU A 85 -15.06 -6.52 -15.71
C GLU A 85 -16.19 -5.49 -15.59
N ALA A 86 -17.15 -5.72 -14.69
CA ALA A 86 -18.23 -4.76 -14.44
C ALA A 86 -17.72 -3.36 -14.06
N PHE A 87 -16.52 -3.28 -13.49
CA PHE A 87 -15.89 -2.02 -13.08
C PHE A 87 -15.19 -1.26 -14.22
N ASP A 88 -15.07 -1.83 -15.40
CA ASP A 88 -14.60 -1.10 -16.60
C ASP A 88 -15.52 0.07 -16.95
N ARG A 89 -16.79 -0.02 -16.54
CA ARG A 89 -17.82 0.99 -16.81
C ARG A 89 -17.92 2.08 -15.76
N LEU A 90 -17.01 2.12 -14.77
CA LEU A 90 -17.03 3.18 -13.76
C LEU A 90 -16.82 4.55 -14.41
N PRO A 91 -17.71 5.52 -14.12
CA PRO A 91 -17.61 6.87 -14.69
C PRO A 91 -16.55 7.69 -13.95
N TRP A 92 -15.29 7.52 -14.35
CA TRP A 92 -14.17 8.26 -13.78
C TRP A 92 -14.22 9.75 -14.17
N ARG A 93 -13.92 10.62 -13.23
CA ARG A 93 -13.74 12.05 -13.49
C ARG A 93 -12.38 12.32 -14.14
N ARG A 94 -12.38 13.25 -15.09
CA ARG A 94 -11.17 13.82 -15.66
C ARG A 94 -10.93 15.19 -15.06
N ASP A 95 -10.18 15.25 -13.97
CA ASP A 95 -9.85 16.48 -13.24
C ASP A 95 -8.34 16.56 -13.05
N ALA A 96 -7.66 17.11 -14.07
CA ALA A 96 -6.21 17.25 -14.05
C ALA A 96 -5.70 18.19 -12.94
N SER A 97 -6.54 19.11 -12.45
CA SER A 97 -6.18 19.98 -11.32
C SER A 97 -6.16 19.21 -10.01
N ALA A 98 -7.23 18.47 -9.73
CA ALA A 98 -7.31 17.62 -8.55
C ALA A 98 -6.24 16.51 -8.55
N GLN A 99 -5.97 15.91 -9.71
CA GLN A 99 -4.90 14.92 -9.87
C GLN A 99 -3.53 15.51 -9.54
N ARG A 100 -3.20 16.68 -10.08
CA ARG A 100 -1.94 17.36 -9.77
C ARG A 100 -1.83 17.78 -8.31
N ALA A 101 -2.93 18.25 -7.70
CA ALA A 101 -2.96 18.57 -6.28
C ALA A 101 -2.66 17.34 -5.43
N TRP A 102 -3.25 16.18 -5.76
CA TRP A 102 -2.97 14.91 -5.11
C TRP A 102 -1.51 14.49 -5.29
N GLN A 103 -0.98 14.49 -6.51
CA GLN A 103 0.42 14.14 -6.80
C GLN A 103 1.43 15.00 -6.02
N ARG A 104 1.11 16.28 -5.82
CA ARG A 104 1.98 17.25 -5.11
C ARG A 104 1.75 17.32 -3.60
N GLY A 105 0.79 16.56 -3.07
CA GLY A 105 0.42 16.65 -1.66
C GLY A 105 -0.11 18.04 -1.29
N GLN A 106 -1.06 18.54 -2.08
CA GLN A 106 -1.69 19.85 -1.97
C GLN A 106 -3.22 19.75 -2.01
N THR A 107 -3.76 18.65 -1.47
CA THR A 107 -5.21 18.39 -1.43
C THR A 107 -5.91 19.13 -0.31
N GLY A 108 -5.18 19.62 0.69
CA GLY A 108 -5.70 20.18 1.93
C GLY A 108 -6.06 19.12 2.98
N ILE A 109 -5.78 17.83 2.70
CA ILE A 109 -6.01 16.71 3.63
C ILE A 109 -4.65 16.29 4.21
N PRO A 110 -4.36 16.59 5.50
CA PRO A 110 -3.00 16.45 6.06
C PRO A 110 -2.36 15.08 5.84
N MET A 111 -3.06 13.98 6.15
CA MET A 111 -2.53 12.62 6.02
C MET A 111 -2.20 12.26 4.54
N VAL A 112 -3.05 12.68 3.60
CA VAL A 112 -2.81 12.46 2.16
C VAL A 112 -1.62 13.29 1.70
N ASP A 113 -1.60 14.58 2.07
CA ASP A 113 -0.57 15.52 1.65
C ASP A 113 0.80 15.15 2.21
N ALA A 114 0.87 14.75 3.48
CA ALA A 114 2.09 14.26 4.11
C ALA A 114 2.63 13.02 3.40
N GLY A 115 1.75 12.05 3.11
CA GLY A 115 2.10 10.82 2.39
C GLY A 115 2.63 11.08 0.99
N MET A 116 1.96 11.92 0.21
CA MET A 116 2.38 12.23 -1.17
C MET A 116 3.70 13.02 -1.19
N ARG A 117 3.94 13.91 -0.22
CA ARG A 117 5.23 14.60 -0.07
C ARG A 117 6.33 13.66 0.38
N GLN A 118 6.04 12.71 1.28
CA GLN A 118 6.98 11.65 1.68
C GLN A 118 7.38 10.81 0.46
N LEU A 119 6.39 10.37 -0.33
CA LEU A 119 6.62 9.63 -1.57
C LEU A 119 7.58 10.35 -2.50
N TRP A 120 7.30 11.63 -2.80
CA TRP A 120 8.14 12.42 -3.69
C TRP A 120 9.57 12.62 -3.17
N ARG A 121 9.71 12.77 -1.84
CA ARG A 121 11.01 13.04 -1.22
C ARG A 121 11.88 11.79 -1.05
N LEU A 122 11.26 10.65 -0.72
CA LEU A 122 11.95 9.44 -0.30
C LEU A 122 11.82 8.28 -1.29
N GLY A 123 10.90 8.38 -2.25
CA GLY A 123 10.53 7.23 -3.09
C GLY A 123 9.83 6.11 -2.31
N TRP A 124 9.35 6.40 -1.09
CA TRP A 124 8.72 5.43 -0.21
C TRP A 124 7.55 6.06 0.55
N MET A 125 6.54 5.25 0.83
CA MET A 125 5.38 5.66 1.62
C MET A 125 4.94 4.51 2.51
N HIS A 126 4.59 4.80 3.74
CA HIS A 126 4.04 3.81 4.67
C HIS A 126 2.77 3.15 4.12
N ASN A 127 2.62 1.81 4.27
CA ASN A 127 1.50 1.05 3.69
C ASN A 127 0.12 1.63 4.05
N ARG A 128 -0.11 1.97 5.32
CA ARG A 128 -1.38 2.58 5.74
C ARG A 128 -1.68 3.88 4.98
N VAL A 129 -0.66 4.68 4.74
CA VAL A 129 -0.81 5.95 4.01
C VAL A 129 -1.06 5.71 2.52
N ARG A 130 -0.43 4.69 1.90
CA ARG A 130 -0.74 4.28 0.51
C ARG A 130 -2.22 3.95 0.35
N MET A 131 -2.79 3.19 1.30
CA MET A 131 -4.21 2.85 1.29
C MET A 131 -5.11 4.08 1.40
N ILE A 132 -4.77 5.03 2.27
CA ILE A 132 -5.54 6.26 2.49
C ILE A 132 -5.44 7.17 1.25
N ALA A 133 -4.22 7.40 0.75
CA ALA A 133 -3.97 8.26 -0.42
C ALA A 133 -4.61 7.67 -1.69
N GLY A 134 -4.52 6.35 -1.88
CA GLY A 134 -5.18 5.65 -2.98
C GLY A 134 -6.70 5.73 -2.89
N SER A 135 -7.26 5.44 -1.72
CA SER A 135 -8.71 5.56 -1.48
C SER A 135 -9.21 7.00 -1.71
N PHE A 136 -8.44 7.99 -1.31
CA PHE A 136 -8.79 9.40 -1.54
C PHE A 136 -8.88 9.71 -3.04
N LEU A 137 -7.90 9.28 -3.83
CA LEU A 137 -7.91 9.47 -5.29
C LEU A 137 -9.15 8.84 -5.93
N VAL A 138 -9.41 7.55 -5.65
CA VAL A 138 -10.43 6.78 -6.37
C VAL A 138 -11.84 6.95 -5.82
N LYS A 139 -12.00 7.20 -4.52
CA LYS A 139 -13.32 7.25 -3.86
C LYS A 139 -13.81 8.67 -3.60
N HIS A 140 -12.93 9.65 -3.37
CA HIS A 140 -13.31 11.03 -3.09
C HIS A 140 -13.16 11.90 -4.33
N LEU A 141 -12.04 11.76 -5.07
CA LEU A 141 -11.83 12.53 -6.30
C LEU A 141 -12.44 11.86 -7.53
N LEU A 142 -12.77 10.56 -7.46
CA LEU A 142 -13.28 9.73 -8.56
C LEU A 142 -12.33 9.73 -9.78
N ILE A 143 -11.04 9.84 -9.55
CA ILE A 143 -10.00 9.75 -10.59
C ILE A 143 -9.64 8.29 -10.78
N ASN A 144 -9.36 7.91 -12.03
CA ASN A 144 -9.08 6.53 -12.42
C ASN A 144 -7.89 5.97 -11.61
N TRP A 145 -8.06 4.76 -11.11
CA TRP A 145 -7.02 4.06 -10.34
C TRP A 145 -5.73 3.86 -11.14
N ARG A 146 -5.81 3.72 -12.47
CA ARG A 146 -4.63 3.60 -13.35
C ARG A 146 -3.74 4.84 -13.31
N ASP A 147 -4.32 6.03 -13.17
CA ASP A 147 -3.56 7.26 -13.04
C ASP A 147 -2.75 7.28 -11.73
N GLY A 148 -3.34 6.75 -10.67
CA GLY A 148 -2.66 6.57 -9.38
C GLY A 148 -1.60 5.47 -9.41
N GLU A 149 -1.92 4.33 -10.03
CA GLU A 149 -1.00 3.22 -10.24
C GLU A 149 0.25 3.65 -11.02
N ALA A 150 0.07 4.34 -12.14
CA ALA A 150 1.17 4.86 -12.95
C ALA A 150 2.04 5.87 -12.17
N TRP A 151 1.42 6.72 -11.36
CA TRP A 151 2.17 7.65 -10.51
C TRP A 151 2.99 6.92 -9.44
N PHE A 152 2.43 5.90 -8.80
CA PHE A 152 3.15 5.09 -7.81
C PHE A 152 4.27 4.27 -8.48
N TRP A 153 4.03 3.73 -9.66
CA TRP A 153 5.04 3.04 -10.44
C TRP A 153 6.25 3.93 -10.74
N ASP A 154 6.02 5.17 -11.12
CA ASP A 154 7.07 6.13 -11.47
C ASP A 154 7.83 6.68 -10.25
N THR A 155 7.19 6.75 -9.10
CA THR A 155 7.74 7.46 -7.93
C THR A 155 8.22 6.56 -6.78
N LEU A 156 7.77 5.30 -6.71
CA LEU A 156 8.16 4.36 -5.66
C LEU A 156 9.44 3.61 -6.03
N VAL A 157 10.44 3.61 -5.15
CA VAL A 157 11.65 2.78 -5.29
C VAL A 157 11.40 1.29 -5.07
N ASP A 158 10.27 0.94 -4.47
CA ASP A 158 9.81 -0.43 -4.24
C ASP A 158 8.64 -0.82 -5.15
N ALA A 159 8.44 -0.11 -6.25
CA ALA A 159 7.37 -0.39 -7.20
C ALA A 159 7.49 -1.80 -7.77
N ASP A 160 6.53 -2.66 -7.43
CA ASP A 160 6.42 -4.04 -7.89
C ASP A 160 5.12 -4.18 -8.68
N LEU A 161 5.19 -4.68 -9.92
CA LEU A 161 4.05 -4.67 -10.82
C LEU A 161 2.84 -5.40 -10.24
N ALA A 162 3.07 -6.57 -9.65
CA ALA A 162 2.00 -7.38 -9.09
C ALA A 162 1.37 -6.70 -7.86
N SER A 163 2.21 -6.27 -6.92
CA SER A 163 1.75 -5.64 -5.68
C SER A 163 1.10 -4.28 -5.94
N ASN A 164 1.63 -3.48 -6.87
CA ASN A 164 1.07 -2.18 -7.22
C ASN A 164 -0.32 -2.34 -7.84
N SER A 165 -0.43 -3.14 -8.90
CA SER A 165 -1.70 -3.36 -9.60
C SER A 165 -2.76 -4.00 -8.71
N ALA A 166 -2.41 -5.06 -7.98
CA ALA A 166 -3.33 -5.73 -7.06
C ALA A 166 -3.82 -4.78 -5.96
N SER A 167 -2.93 -3.96 -5.37
CA SER A 167 -3.28 -3.03 -4.30
C SER A 167 -4.14 -1.87 -4.79
N TRP A 168 -3.87 -1.32 -5.97
CA TRP A 168 -4.72 -0.30 -6.58
C TRP A 168 -6.11 -0.81 -6.91
N GLN A 169 -6.23 -2.02 -7.42
CA GLN A 169 -7.52 -2.65 -7.65
C GLN A 169 -8.26 -2.99 -6.34
N TRP A 170 -7.50 -3.40 -5.31
CA TRP A 170 -8.07 -3.65 -3.99
C TRP A 170 -8.67 -2.37 -3.37
N VAL A 171 -7.94 -1.26 -3.38
CA VAL A 171 -8.45 0.01 -2.82
C VAL A 171 -9.60 0.60 -3.65
N THR A 172 -9.61 0.34 -4.95
CA THR A 172 -10.71 0.72 -5.86
C THR A 172 -11.97 -0.09 -5.59
N GLY A 173 -11.82 -1.36 -5.23
CA GLY A 173 -12.93 -2.28 -5.02
C GLY A 173 -13.18 -3.23 -6.20
N CYS A 174 -12.32 -3.22 -7.22
CA CYS A 174 -12.47 -4.00 -8.46
C CYS A 174 -11.56 -5.24 -8.56
N GLY A 175 -10.67 -5.43 -7.59
CA GLY A 175 -9.74 -6.56 -7.52
C GLY A 175 -10.22 -7.73 -6.65
N ILE A 176 -9.29 -8.66 -6.38
CA ILE A 176 -9.51 -9.78 -5.46
C ILE A 176 -9.63 -9.24 -4.03
N ASP A 177 -10.45 -9.89 -3.21
CA ASP A 177 -10.72 -9.55 -1.80
C ASP A 177 -11.09 -8.07 -1.60
N SER A 178 -11.59 -7.42 -2.63
CA SER A 178 -11.93 -6.00 -2.59
C SER A 178 -13.41 -5.78 -2.26
N GLN A 179 -13.68 -4.72 -1.51
CA GLN A 179 -15.03 -4.32 -1.09
C GLN A 179 -15.33 -2.90 -1.60
N PRO A 180 -16.13 -2.77 -2.67
CA PRO A 180 -16.32 -1.46 -3.31
C PRO A 180 -17.10 -0.46 -2.44
N PHE A 181 -18.03 -0.95 -1.62
CA PHE A 181 -18.95 -0.07 -0.88
C PHE A 181 -18.48 0.24 0.55
N PHE A 182 -17.84 -0.71 1.25
CA PHE A 182 -17.53 -0.59 2.66
C PHE A 182 -16.11 -0.06 2.95
N ARG A 183 -15.22 -0.08 1.96
CA ARG A 183 -13.82 0.36 2.14
C ARG A 183 -13.60 1.75 1.55
N VAL A 184 -14.23 2.74 2.17
CA VAL A 184 -13.87 4.14 1.98
C VAL A 184 -13.05 4.56 3.21
N PHE A 185 -11.77 4.79 3.02
CA PHE A 185 -10.92 5.29 4.09
C PHE A 185 -11.13 6.80 4.22
N ASN A 186 -11.96 7.22 5.19
CA ASN A 186 -12.08 8.63 5.49
C ASN A 186 -10.72 9.16 6.00
N PRO A 187 -10.01 10.02 5.26
CA PRO A 187 -8.63 10.35 5.58
C PRO A 187 -8.48 11.14 6.88
N VAL A 188 -9.50 11.91 7.28
CA VAL A 188 -9.50 12.66 8.54
C VAL A 188 -9.65 11.71 9.73
N LEU A 189 -10.58 10.75 9.65
CA LEU A 189 -10.76 9.75 10.71
C LEU A 189 -9.56 8.79 10.79
N GLN A 190 -8.96 8.45 9.65
CA GLN A 190 -7.75 7.64 9.62
C GLN A 190 -6.56 8.37 10.23
N GLY A 191 -6.39 9.67 9.96
CA GLY A 191 -5.37 10.51 10.61
C GLY A 191 -5.54 10.50 12.12
N ARG A 192 -6.71 10.86 12.62
CA ARG A 192 -7.00 10.83 14.07
C ARG A 192 -6.75 9.49 14.75
N LYS A 193 -6.93 8.39 14.01
CA LYS A 193 -6.76 7.03 14.55
C LYS A 193 -5.30 6.57 14.57
N PHE A 194 -4.53 6.88 13.54
CA PHE A 194 -3.21 6.29 13.33
C PHE A 194 -2.05 7.28 13.46
N ASP A 195 -2.35 8.57 13.52
CA ASP A 195 -1.38 9.66 13.65
C ASP A 195 -2.08 10.85 14.35
N PRO A 196 -2.42 10.69 15.65
CA PRO A 196 -3.28 11.64 16.37
C PRO A 196 -2.58 12.96 16.76
N ASP A 197 -1.23 13.03 16.69
CA ASP A 197 -0.40 14.15 17.17
C ASP A 197 -0.16 15.24 16.11
#